data_8a0057fdc63fe4da08c6c0ebef5f52f2
#
_entry.id   8a0057fdc63fe4da08c6c0ebef5f52f2
#
_cell.length_a   1.000
_cell.length_b   1.000
_cell.length_c   1.000
_cell.angle_alpha   90.00
_cell.angle_beta   90.00
_cell.angle_gamma   90.00
#
_symmetry.space_group_name_H-M   'P 1'
#
loop_
_entity.id
_entity.type
_entity.pdbx_description
1 polymer ?
#
loop_
_entity_poly.entity_id
_entity_poly.type
_entity_poly.pdbx_seq_one_letter_code
_entity_poly.pdbx_strand_id
1 'polypeptide(L)'
;MSKNENLKNNIDYKKHYENDNIFYKEIIKERLINNSNIIESLNSKELDPECPADYMGEHLLPFYMIYPTQDQAKNYICFDTSFQEIPRYNKIMKYGQIIFNIVCDIKEIYDKNTGIARHDLLAALISKEFDWTNLFGMQVHLVSDKPMSVDNNYIGRTLIFEQTTPNSIIKEQKVINKSGG
;
A
#
# COMPACT_ATOMS: atom_id res chain seq x y z
N MET A 1 22.46 -11.89 25.84
CA MET A 1 21.51 -10.84 25.42
C MET A 1 21.76 -10.53 23.96
N SER A 2 20.77 -10.82 23.12
CA SER A 2 20.87 -10.75 21.66
C SER A 2 20.85 -9.28 21.17
N LYS A 3 21.67 -8.96 20.17
CA LYS A 3 21.69 -7.64 19.49
C LYS A 3 20.30 -7.18 19.02
N ASN A 4 19.37 -8.09 18.84
CA ASN A 4 18.01 -7.80 18.40
C ASN A 4 17.07 -7.27 19.51
N GLU A 5 17.34 -7.55 20.77
CA GLU A 5 16.54 -6.99 21.87
C GLU A 5 16.84 -5.51 22.14
N ASN A 6 18.09 -5.08 21.89
CA ASN A 6 18.46 -3.67 22.03
C ASN A 6 17.89 -2.77 20.93
N LEU A 7 17.56 -3.31 19.78
CA LEU A 7 16.90 -2.56 18.69
C LEU A 7 15.42 -2.30 18.98
N LYS A 8 14.74 -3.22 19.66
CA LYS A 8 13.30 -3.05 20.00
C LYS A 8 13.06 -1.99 21.09
N ASN A 9 14.04 -1.75 21.94
CA ASN A 9 13.89 -0.85 23.09
C ASN A 9 14.29 0.61 22.83
N ASN A 10 14.88 0.95 21.67
CA ASN A 10 15.48 2.28 21.51
C ASN A 10 14.95 3.13 20.36
N ILE A 11 14.02 2.63 19.54
CA ILE A 11 13.49 3.42 18.45
C ILE A 11 11.98 3.22 18.40
N ASP A 12 11.26 4.16 18.96
CA ASP A 12 9.84 4.36 18.64
C ASP A 12 9.79 4.92 17.21
N TYR A 13 9.92 4.03 16.23
CA TYR A 13 9.92 4.37 14.80
C TYR A 13 8.68 5.19 14.43
N LYS A 14 7.54 4.98 15.11
CA LYS A 14 6.30 5.73 14.88
C LYS A 14 6.41 7.19 15.31
N LYS A 15 7.27 7.52 16.28
CA LYS A 15 7.49 8.91 16.74
C LYS A 15 8.62 9.63 16.01
N HIS A 16 9.58 8.90 15.42
CA HIS A 16 10.79 9.51 14.86
C HIS A 16 10.79 9.65 13.35
N TYR A 17 9.95 8.89 12.66
CA TYR A 17 9.80 9.03 11.21
C TYR A 17 8.45 9.67 10.90
N GLU A 18 8.40 10.99 10.95
CA GLU A 18 7.31 11.80 10.40
C GLU A 18 7.32 11.74 8.86
N ASN A 19 7.54 10.55 8.31
CA ASN A 19 7.49 10.32 6.88
C ASN A 19 6.10 9.79 6.54
N ASP A 20 5.34 10.62 5.86
CA ASP A 20 3.99 10.27 5.44
C ASP A 20 3.93 8.96 4.61
N ASN A 21 4.99 8.65 3.84
CA ASN A 21 5.04 7.40 3.09
C ASN A 21 5.01 6.17 4.01
N ILE A 22 5.79 6.20 5.09
CA ILE A 22 5.81 5.10 6.06
C ILE A 22 4.46 4.98 6.74
N PHE A 23 3.94 6.10 7.22
CA PHE A 23 2.65 6.14 7.90
C PHE A 23 1.50 5.64 7.01
N TYR A 24 1.46 6.06 5.75
CA TYR A 24 0.43 5.63 4.82
C TYR A 24 0.55 4.14 4.47
N LYS A 25 1.77 3.64 4.27
CA LYS A 25 2.00 2.21 4.02
C LYS A 25 1.55 1.33 5.19
N GLU A 26 1.72 1.77 6.43
CA GLU A 26 1.20 1.03 7.60
C GLU A 26 -0.34 1.01 7.62
N ILE A 27 -1.00 2.13 7.32
CA ILE A 27 -2.47 2.16 7.22
C ILE A 27 -2.95 1.22 6.10
N ILE A 28 -2.31 1.27 4.92
CA ILE A 28 -2.67 0.41 3.79
C ILE A 28 -2.53 -1.06 4.18
N LYS A 29 -1.39 -1.42 4.77
CA LYS A 29 -1.14 -2.77 5.26
C LYS A 29 -2.24 -3.23 6.22
N GLU A 30 -2.54 -2.44 7.27
CA GLU A 30 -3.57 -2.78 8.24
C GLU A 30 -4.94 -3.00 7.58
N ARG A 31 -5.30 -2.18 6.60
CA ARG A 31 -6.56 -2.32 5.87
C ARG A 31 -6.61 -3.56 5.00
N LEU A 32 -5.53 -3.87 4.29
CA LEU A 32 -5.47 -5.05 3.43
C LEU A 32 -5.54 -6.34 4.24
N ILE A 33 -4.77 -6.46 5.32
CA ILE A 33 -4.75 -7.68 6.15
C ILE A 33 -6.04 -7.89 6.94
N ASN A 34 -6.77 -6.83 7.29
CA ASN A 34 -8.03 -6.92 8.02
C ASN A 34 -9.26 -7.13 7.10
N ASN A 35 -9.07 -7.15 5.79
CA ASN A 35 -10.14 -7.42 4.84
C ASN A 35 -10.09 -8.88 4.37
N SER A 36 -10.90 -9.74 4.99
CA SER A 36 -10.94 -11.18 4.69
C SER A 36 -11.22 -11.46 3.22
N ASN A 37 -12.09 -10.67 2.57
CA ASN A 37 -12.42 -10.86 1.15
C ASN A 37 -11.19 -10.63 0.25
N ILE A 38 -10.32 -9.67 0.59
CA ILE A 38 -9.06 -9.44 -0.15
C ILE A 38 -8.12 -10.62 0.06
N ILE A 39 -7.93 -11.06 1.32
CA ILE A 39 -7.05 -12.17 1.66
C ILE A 39 -7.48 -13.47 0.97
N GLU A 40 -8.75 -13.81 1.04
CA GLU A 40 -9.30 -15.00 0.37
C GLU A 40 -9.17 -14.91 -1.16
N SER A 41 -9.40 -13.71 -1.73
CA SER A 41 -9.31 -13.50 -3.18
C SER A 41 -7.88 -13.58 -3.71
N LEU A 42 -6.85 -13.42 -2.87
CA LEU A 42 -5.46 -13.69 -3.25
C LEU A 42 -5.21 -15.17 -3.54
N ASN A 43 -6.05 -16.07 -3.01
CA ASN A 43 -6.03 -17.49 -3.28
C ASN A 43 -4.64 -18.12 -3.09
N SER A 44 -4.01 -17.83 -1.94
CA SER A 44 -2.75 -18.48 -1.58
C SER A 44 -2.94 -19.99 -1.43
N LYS A 45 -1.97 -20.76 -1.88
CA LYS A 45 -1.94 -22.23 -1.67
C LYS A 45 -1.08 -22.62 -0.49
N GLU A 46 -0.28 -21.69 -0.01
CA GLU A 46 0.73 -21.92 1.03
C GLU A 46 0.33 -21.29 2.37
N LEU A 47 -0.48 -20.23 2.34
CA LEU A 47 -0.83 -19.45 3.53
C LEU A 47 -2.29 -19.66 3.91
N ASP A 48 -2.53 -19.70 5.21
CA ASP A 48 -3.86 -19.78 5.79
C ASP A 48 -4.52 -18.39 5.82
N PRO A 49 -5.72 -18.21 5.23
CA PRO A 49 -6.47 -16.96 5.32
C PRO A 49 -6.81 -16.52 6.76
N GLU A 50 -6.84 -17.44 7.70
CA GLU A 50 -7.01 -17.16 9.13
C GLU A 50 -5.78 -16.46 9.76
N CYS A 51 -4.63 -16.50 9.06
CA CYS A 51 -3.39 -15.86 9.45
C CYS A 51 -2.99 -14.74 8.47
N PRO A 52 -3.80 -13.67 8.33
CA PRO A 52 -3.62 -12.68 7.27
C PRO A 52 -2.32 -11.88 7.37
N ALA A 53 -1.69 -11.83 8.54
CA ALA A 53 -0.39 -11.16 8.71
C ALA A 53 0.74 -11.84 7.93
N ASP A 54 0.63 -13.14 7.67
CA ASP A 54 1.64 -13.92 6.95
C ASP A 54 1.65 -13.60 5.45
N TYR A 55 0.58 -12.97 4.95
CA TYR A 55 0.52 -12.50 3.56
C TYR A 55 1.45 -11.32 3.26
N MET A 56 1.91 -10.61 4.31
CA MET A 56 2.88 -9.52 4.15
C MET A 56 4.27 -10.05 3.76
N GLY A 57 4.80 -9.51 2.67
CA GLY A 57 6.07 -9.97 2.09
C GLY A 57 5.92 -11.12 1.10
N GLU A 58 4.80 -11.83 1.10
CA GLU A 58 4.52 -12.96 0.20
C GLU A 58 3.54 -12.58 -0.92
N HIS A 59 2.40 -12.01 -0.58
CA HIS A 59 1.35 -11.59 -1.51
C HIS A 59 1.05 -10.09 -1.45
N LEU A 60 1.31 -9.46 -0.30
CA LEU A 60 1.12 -8.03 -0.05
C LEU A 60 2.49 -7.37 0.07
N LEU A 61 2.89 -6.60 -0.94
CA LEU A 61 4.23 -6.02 -1.05
C LEU A 61 4.16 -4.48 -0.98
N PRO A 62 4.85 -3.83 -0.02
CA PRO A 62 4.89 -2.37 0.09
C PRO A 62 5.84 -1.71 -0.92
N PHE A 63 6.00 -2.33 -2.09
CA PHE A 63 6.80 -1.89 -3.24
C PHE A 63 6.39 -2.73 -4.46
N TYR A 64 6.68 -2.22 -5.67
CA TYR A 64 6.44 -3.00 -6.87
C TYR A 64 7.59 -3.96 -7.13
N MET A 65 7.31 -5.23 -6.99
CA MET A 65 8.26 -6.30 -7.32
C MET A 65 7.50 -7.58 -7.68
N ILE A 66 7.95 -8.25 -8.72
CA ILE A 66 7.49 -9.60 -9.10
C ILE A 66 8.72 -10.48 -9.11
N TYR A 67 8.67 -11.56 -8.35
CA TYR A 67 9.78 -12.51 -8.32
C TYR A 67 9.87 -13.24 -9.65
N PRO A 68 11.05 -13.26 -10.33
CA PRO A 68 11.19 -13.76 -11.69
C PRO A 68 11.05 -15.29 -11.84
N THR A 69 11.17 -16.02 -10.75
CA THR A 69 11.06 -17.50 -10.76
C THR A 69 10.05 -17.93 -9.71
N GLN A 70 8.92 -18.46 -10.16
CA GLN A 70 7.93 -19.05 -9.28
C GLN A 70 7.51 -20.42 -9.82
N ASP A 71 7.66 -21.43 -8.99
CA ASP A 71 7.20 -22.78 -9.30
C ASP A 71 5.68 -22.89 -9.15
N GLN A 72 5.07 -21.98 -8.41
CA GLN A 72 3.62 -21.95 -8.15
C GLN A 72 3.00 -20.62 -8.60
N ALA A 73 1.75 -20.72 -9.05
CA ALA A 73 0.96 -19.54 -9.38
C ALA A 73 0.71 -18.69 -8.13
N LYS A 74 1.17 -17.45 -8.13
CA LYS A 74 0.96 -16.49 -7.04
C LYS A 74 0.29 -15.23 -7.54
N ASN A 75 -0.58 -14.66 -6.70
CA ASN A 75 -1.22 -13.38 -6.95
C ASN A 75 -0.68 -12.34 -5.97
N TYR A 76 -0.50 -11.11 -6.44
CA TYR A 76 0.13 -10.04 -5.65
C TYR A 76 -0.70 -8.78 -5.64
N ILE A 77 -0.67 -8.10 -4.51
CA ILE A 77 -1.02 -6.68 -4.39
C ILE A 77 0.24 -5.96 -3.98
N CYS A 78 0.84 -5.24 -4.92
CA CYS A 78 1.96 -4.35 -4.66
C CYS A 78 1.40 -2.95 -4.43
N PHE A 79 1.80 -2.28 -3.35
CA PHE A 79 1.33 -0.93 -3.06
C PHE A 79 2.48 0.01 -2.76
N ASP A 80 2.33 1.24 -3.18
CA ASP A 80 3.30 2.30 -2.93
C ASP A 80 2.60 3.64 -2.74
N THR A 81 3.33 4.59 -2.19
CA THR A 81 2.85 5.94 -1.95
C THR A 81 3.83 6.95 -2.49
N SER A 82 3.33 8.03 -3.06
CA SER A 82 4.15 9.14 -3.51
C SER A 82 3.53 10.48 -3.13
N PHE A 83 4.35 11.47 -2.93
CA PHE A 83 3.92 12.82 -2.63
C PHE A 83 4.57 13.80 -3.60
N GLN A 84 3.75 14.70 -4.12
CA GLN A 84 4.19 15.75 -5.01
C GLN A 84 3.80 17.12 -4.44
N GLU A 85 4.75 18.04 -4.41
CA GLU A 85 4.46 19.43 -4.06
C GLU A 85 3.48 20.05 -5.05
N ILE A 86 2.48 20.75 -4.50
CA ILE A 86 1.59 21.55 -5.32
C ILE A 86 2.35 22.76 -5.85
N PRO A 87 2.08 23.19 -7.11
CA PRO A 87 2.89 24.23 -7.77
C PRO A 87 3.04 25.52 -6.97
N ARG A 88 4.18 26.12 -7.13
CA ARG A 88 4.82 27.38 -6.67
C ARG A 88 4.11 28.34 -5.72
N TYR A 89 2.78 28.28 -5.57
CA TYR A 89 2.03 29.26 -4.79
C TYR A 89 1.40 28.74 -3.51
N ASN A 90 1.42 27.42 -3.29
CA ASN A 90 0.84 26.82 -2.09
C ASN A 90 1.75 25.74 -1.50
N LYS A 91 2.75 26.17 -0.73
CA LYS A 91 3.65 25.26 -0.01
C LYS A 91 2.97 24.55 1.19
N ILE A 92 1.72 24.90 1.50
CA ILE A 92 0.99 24.38 2.65
C ILE A 92 0.37 23.03 2.33
N MET A 93 0.08 22.77 1.06
CA MET A 93 -0.59 21.55 0.60
C MET A 93 0.31 20.74 -0.33
N LYS A 94 0.12 19.44 -0.33
CA LYS A 94 0.75 18.51 -1.28
C LYS A 94 -0.27 17.51 -1.83
N TYR A 95 -0.02 16.98 -3.00
CA TYR A 95 -0.75 15.83 -3.53
C TYR A 95 -0.10 14.55 -3.05
N GLY A 96 -0.91 13.69 -2.44
CA GLY A 96 -0.54 12.33 -2.13
C GLY A 96 -1.18 11.38 -3.13
N GLN A 97 -0.41 10.43 -3.62
CA GLN A 97 -0.88 9.33 -4.45
C GLN A 97 -0.65 8.01 -3.73
N ILE A 98 -1.63 7.12 -3.83
CA ILE A 98 -1.54 5.73 -3.42
C ILE A 98 -1.72 4.89 -4.67
N ILE A 99 -0.77 4.03 -4.93
CA ILE A 99 -0.71 3.22 -6.14
C ILE A 99 -0.81 1.76 -5.72
N PHE A 100 -1.80 1.04 -6.28
CA PHE A 100 -1.89 -0.41 -6.19
C PHE A 100 -1.63 -1.02 -7.56
N ASN A 101 -0.70 -1.96 -7.61
CA ASN A 101 -0.49 -2.82 -8.76
C ASN A 101 -0.93 -4.24 -8.36
N ILE A 102 -2.04 -4.66 -8.91
CA ILE A 102 -2.61 -5.99 -8.71
C ILE A 102 -2.09 -6.86 -9.83
N VAL A 103 -1.45 -7.96 -9.49
CA VAL A 103 -0.82 -8.87 -10.45
C VAL A 103 -1.30 -10.29 -10.18
N CYS A 104 -1.90 -10.92 -11.19
CA CYS A 104 -2.45 -12.25 -11.07
C CYS A 104 -1.86 -13.20 -12.11
N ASP A 105 -1.55 -14.41 -11.68
CA ASP A 105 -1.12 -15.48 -12.58
C ASP A 105 -2.28 -15.90 -13.49
N ILE A 106 -2.00 -16.01 -14.78
CA ILE A 106 -2.99 -16.39 -15.82
C ILE A 106 -3.58 -17.78 -15.57
N LYS A 107 -2.82 -18.69 -14.98
CA LYS A 107 -3.29 -20.06 -14.69
C LYS A 107 -4.43 -20.11 -13.69
N GLU A 108 -4.53 -19.09 -12.81
CA GLU A 108 -5.55 -18.99 -11.77
C GLU A 108 -6.33 -17.66 -11.84
N ILE A 109 -6.48 -17.16 -13.07
CA ILE A 109 -7.05 -15.83 -13.28
C ILE A 109 -8.52 -15.73 -12.88
N TYR A 110 -9.29 -16.80 -13.02
CA TYR A 110 -10.70 -16.78 -12.66
C TYR A 110 -10.90 -17.23 -11.21
N ASP A 111 -11.63 -16.41 -10.46
CA ASP A 111 -12.10 -16.80 -9.15
C ASP A 111 -13.18 -17.87 -9.28
N LYS A 112 -13.00 -19.00 -8.58
CA LYS A 112 -13.89 -20.17 -8.70
C LYS A 112 -15.29 -19.94 -8.14
N ASN A 113 -15.43 -19.03 -7.18
CA ASN A 113 -16.68 -18.74 -6.51
C ASN A 113 -17.55 -17.77 -7.30
N THR A 114 -16.92 -16.78 -7.91
CA THR A 114 -17.64 -15.69 -8.59
C THR A 114 -17.58 -15.79 -10.11
N GLY A 115 -16.61 -16.53 -10.68
CA GLY A 115 -16.33 -16.56 -12.12
C GLY A 115 -15.72 -15.27 -12.68
N ILE A 116 -15.43 -14.28 -11.81
CA ILE A 116 -14.84 -12.99 -12.19
C ILE A 116 -13.33 -13.15 -12.32
N ALA A 117 -12.73 -12.41 -13.24
CA ALA A 117 -11.28 -12.34 -13.33
C ALA A 117 -10.69 -11.77 -12.01
N ARG A 118 -9.74 -12.48 -11.42
CA ARG A 118 -9.23 -12.21 -10.07
C ARG A 118 -8.65 -10.80 -9.91
N HIS A 119 -7.94 -10.31 -10.92
CA HIS A 119 -7.41 -8.94 -10.88
C HIS A 119 -8.52 -7.88 -10.86
N ASP A 120 -9.66 -8.14 -11.51
CA ASP A 120 -10.82 -7.24 -11.48
C ASP A 120 -11.55 -7.33 -10.13
N LEU A 121 -11.69 -8.54 -9.59
CA LEU A 121 -12.28 -8.74 -8.28
C LEU A 121 -11.47 -8.04 -7.17
N LEU A 122 -10.15 -8.24 -7.15
CA LEU A 122 -9.26 -7.56 -6.22
C LEU A 122 -9.29 -6.03 -6.38
N ALA A 123 -9.35 -5.54 -7.62
CA ALA A 123 -9.47 -4.11 -7.90
C ALA A 123 -10.76 -3.53 -7.31
N ALA A 124 -11.88 -4.22 -7.51
CA ALA A 124 -13.17 -3.81 -6.96
C ALA A 124 -13.17 -3.80 -5.41
N LEU A 125 -12.55 -4.82 -4.78
CA LEU A 125 -12.43 -4.90 -3.33
C LEU A 125 -11.55 -3.77 -2.77
N ILE A 126 -10.41 -3.49 -3.41
CA ILE A 126 -9.51 -2.39 -3.03
C ILE A 126 -10.23 -1.05 -3.22
N SER A 127 -10.92 -0.86 -4.34
CA SER A 127 -11.68 0.38 -4.57
C SER A 127 -12.73 0.59 -3.49
N LYS A 128 -13.47 -0.45 -3.12
CA LYS A 128 -14.46 -0.39 -2.04
C LYS A 128 -13.84 -0.04 -0.69
N GLU A 129 -12.60 -0.51 -0.43
CA GLU A 129 -11.93 -0.29 0.85
C GLU A 129 -11.36 1.13 0.98
N PHE A 130 -10.87 1.72 -0.11
CA PHE A 130 -10.10 2.96 -0.06
C PHE A 130 -10.82 4.18 -0.64
N ASP A 131 -11.67 4.01 -1.67
CA ASP A 131 -12.32 5.15 -2.33
C ASP A 131 -13.31 5.86 -1.41
N TRP A 132 -13.31 7.19 -1.46
CA TRP A 132 -14.13 8.07 -0.62
C TRP A 132 -13.91 7.94 0.89
N THR A 133 -12.76 7.42 1.31
CA THR A 133 -12.42 7.29 2.73
C THR A 133 -11.54 8.45 3.21
N ASN A 134 -11.52 8.66 4.52
CA ASN A 134 -10.68 9.67 5.19
C ASN A 134 -9.52 9.02 5.96
N LEU A 135 -9.07 7.85 5.54
CA LEU A 135 -8.06 7.04 6.24
C LEU A 135 -6.74 7.76 6.48
N PHE A 136 -6.40 8.69 5.59
CA PHE A 136 -5.13 9.43 5.61
C PHE A 136 -5.32 10.90 6.03
N GLY A 137 -6.43 11.19 6.72
CA GLY A 137 -6.74 12.52 7.23
C GLY A 137 -7.47 13.45 6.25
N MET A 138 -7.47 13.12 4.97
CA MET A 138 -8.25 13.79 3.91
C MET A 138 -8.92 12.74 3.04
N GLN A 139 -9.94 13.15 2.30
CA GLN A 139 -10.68 12.25 1.44
C GLN A 139 -9.84 11.77 0.28
N VAL A 140 -9.83 10.45 0.07
CA VAL A 140 -9.12 9.75 -0.99
C VAL A 140 -10.08 9.44 -2.13
N HIS A 141 -9.65 9.61 -3.37
CA HIS A 141 -10.46 9.32 -4.56
C HIS A 141 -9.71 8.46 -5.55
N LEU A 142 -10.37 7.46 -6.11
CA LEU A 142 -9.87 6.70 -7.24
C LEU A 142 -9.87 7.58 -8.49
N VAL A 143 -8.69 7.87 -9.02
CA VAL A 143 -8.52 8.73 -10.21
C VAL A 143 -8.09 7.96 -11.45
N SER A 144 -7.60 6.72 -11.28
CA SER A 144 -7.22 5.87 -12.40
C SER A 144 -7.39 4.41 -12.05
N ASP A 145 -8.00 3.66 -12.97
CA ASP A 145 -8.10 2.21 -12.97
C ASP A 145 -7.80 1.72 -14.39
N LYS A 146 -6.64 1.08 -14.57
CA LYS A 146 -6.15 0.68 -15.89
C LYS A 146 -5.66 -0.77 -15.90
N PRO A 147 -5.92 -1.53 -16.98
CA PRO A 147 -5.30 -2.83 -17.14
C PRO A 147 -3.79 -2.69 -17.24
N MET A 148 -3.08 -3.67 -16.70
CA MET A 148 -1.64 -3.78 -16.74
C MET A 148 -1.24 -5.14 -17.30
N SER A 149 -0.37 -5.14 -18.31
CA SER A 149 0.29 -6.35 -18.80
C SER A 149 1.69 -6.39 -18.22
N VAL A 150 2.05 -7.49 -17.60
CA VAL A 150 3.34 -7.66 -16.95
C VAL A 150 4.26 -8.51 -17.84
N ASP A 151 3.83 -9.72 -18.15
CA ASP A 151 4.50 -10.65 -19.05
C ASP A 151 3.50 -11.69 -19.59
N ASN A 152 4.01 -12.80 -20.13
CA ASN A 152 3.17 -13.87 -20.68
C ASN A 152 2.46 -14.71 -19.61
N ASN A 153 2.86 -14.61 -18.35
CA ASN A 153 2.32 -15.40 -17.24
C ASN A 153 1.43 -14.57 -16.32
N TYR A 154 1.58 -13.24 -16.33
CA TYR A 154 0.92 -12.34 -15.39
C TYR A 154 0.19 -11.22 -16.09
N ILE A 155 -1.03 -11.01 -15.67
CA ILE A 155 -1.85 -9.84 -16.03
C ILE A 155 -2.31 -9.14 -14.75
N GLY A 156 -2.75 -7.91 -14.88
CA GLY A 156 -3.18 -7.19 -13.70
C GLY A 156 -3.88 -5.88 -13.98
N ARG A 157 -4.01 -5.08 -12.92
CA ARG A 157 -4.56 -3.73 -12.95
C ARG A 157 -3.73 -2.80 -12.08
N THR A 158 -3.65 -1.55 -12.49
CA THR A 158 -3.09 -0.47 -11.69
C THR A 158 -4.22 0.46 -11.27
N LEU A 159 -4.37 0.63 -9.97
CA LEU A 159 -5.27 1.62 -9.37
C LEU A 159 -4.44 2.78 -8.82
N ILE A 160 -4.87 3.99 -9.08
CA ILE A 160 -4.25 5.20 -8.51
C ILE A 160 -5.34 5.97 -7.77
N PHE A 161 -5.08 6.19 -6.49
CA PHE A 161 -5.91 7.06 -5.65
C PHE A 161 -5.15 8.33 -5.36
N GLU A 162 -5.86 9.44 -5.25
CA GLU A 162 -5.28 10.74 -4.95
C GLU A 162 -6.00 11.41 -3.79
N GLN A 163 -5.25 12.22 -3.08
CA GLN A 163 -5.75 13.14 -2.08
C GLN A 163 -4.90 14.41 -2.04
N THR A 164 -5.50 15.49 -1.56
CA THR A 164 -4.78 16.71 -1.21
C THR A 164 -4.62 16.75 0.29
N THR A 165 -3.40 16.84 0.80
CA THR A 165 -3.11 16.81 2.23
C THR A 165 -2.22 18.01 2.63
N PRO A 166 -2.34 18.50 3.87
CA PRO A 166 -1.41 19.50 4.38
C PRO A 166 0.04 19.00 4.34
N ASN A 167 0.97 19.87 3.96
CA ASN A 167 2.38 19.54 3.95
C ASN A 167 2.91 19.49 5.38
N SER A 168 3.16 18.28 5.90
CA SER A 168 3.63 18.07 7.28
C SER A 168 5.07 18.53 7.50
N ILE A 169 5.87 18.67 6.43
CA ILE A 169 7.28 19.14 6.50
C ILE A 169 7.38 20.56 7.06
N ILE A 170 6.28 21.33 7.05
CA ILE A 170 6.24 22.69 7.59
C ILE A 170 6.09 22.70 9.13
N LYS A 171 5.80 21.56 9.76
CA LYS A 171 5.38 21.51 11.16
C LYS A 171 6.47 21.76 12.20
N GLU A 172 7.75 21.74 11.86
CA GLU A 172 8.81 22.05 12.81
C GLU A 172 9.85 23.01 12.23
N GLN A 173 9.53 24.29 12.15
CA GLN A 173 10.59 25.25 12.40
C GLN A 173 11.05 25.05 13.85
N LYS A 174 12.15 24.33 14.05
CA LYS A 174 12.87 24.34 15.32
C LYS A 174 13.14 25.80 15.65
N VAL A 175 12.45 26.32 16.65
CA VAL A 175 12.80 27.61 17.25
C VAL A 175 14.20 27.40 17.82
N ILE A 176 15.21 27.75 17.07
CA ILE A 176 16.57 27.88 17.56
C ILE A 176 16.51 29.10 18.47
N ASN A 177 16.24 28.86 19.76
CA ASN A 177 16.44 29.86 20.77
C ASN A 177 17.94 30.22 20.74
N LYS A 178 18.27 31.30 20.05
CA LYS A 178 19.52 32.01 20.27
C LYS A 178 19.42 32.66 21.66
N SER A 179 19.71 31.91 22.69
CA SER A 179 20.18 32.44 23.95
C SER A 179 21.64 32.84 23.72
N GLY A 180 21.82 34.00 23.14
CA GLY A 180 23.09 34.68 23.15
C GLY A 180 23.15 35.54 24.40
N GLY A 181 24.09 35.21 25.26
CA GLY A 181 24.54 36.07 26.34
C GLY A 181 25.43 37.19 25.85
#